data_b4806fff8391dbf2029bb9be6eda86a9
#
_entry.id   b4806fff8391dbf2029bb9be6eda86a9
#
_cell.length_a   1.000
_cell.length_b   1.000
_cell.length_c   1.000
_cell.angle_alpha   90.00
_cell.angle_beta   90.00
_cell.angle_gamma   90.00
#
_symmetry.space_group_name_H-M   'P 1'
#
loop_
_entity.id
_entity.type
_entity.pdbx_description
1 polymer ?
#
loop_
_entity_poly.entity_id
_entity_poly.type
_entity_poly.pdbx_seq_one_letter_code
_entity_poly.pdbx_strand_id
1 'polypeptide(L)'
;MIRRALLVAVAAASMHATSAMAATCDSLSVLALQNARVTSAQLVAAGAFTPPAPPVVPGREGAAGRAGAAGREGAAGRGGARGGGRGNQPSPYAMLPAFCRVAVTLTPSSDSDIKIEVWLPDSPTWNGKFQAVGNGGWAGTISYPAMANALAAGYATTSTDTGHVGNTASFALGHPEKVTDIGYRAVHEMTVQAKAIINGYYNSAPKYSYFNGCSLGGRQGITEAQRYPADYDGIVAGAVAWGGMDRYVGVIMNESAMLKTSGAYIPPEKYPAVHDAVLQACDGLDGVKDGILENPLACRFDPKALQCKAGEDTVSCLTPAQVQSAKMIYTPAKDPKSGKVLTGGLMPGTELQWGTLYSPQGYGNAIEAMKYIAMKDPNWDPATFNAATDVEKAQKADPESTLKSDNPNIKAFFDRGGKLLMYQGFADPQVTSDNAIRYHQAVIDKVGKHVEGKSIELFMIPGMYHCQGGPGTDTFDKAAVLDSWVMSGKAPDRIVASHLTDGKVDRTRPICVFPKVAKWNGTGSTDDAQNFTCAADGTTKGTK
;
A
#
# COMPACT_ATOMS: atom_id res chain seq x y z
N MET A 1 -31.38 -49.28 -69.28
CA MET A 1 -31.41 -48.58 -67.97
C MET A 1 -29.97 -48.26 -67.59
N ILE A 2 -29.53 -47.04 -67.85
CA ILE A 2 -28.14 -46.60 -67.60
C ILE A 2 -28.11 -45.76 -66.33
N ARG A 3 -27.47 -46.29 -65.26
CA ARG A 3 -27.20 -45.52 -64.02
C ARG A 3 -26.00 -44.63 -64.20
N ARG A 4 -26.22 -43.30 -64.12
CA ARG A 4 -25.14 -42.30 -64.02
C ARG A 4 -24.73 -42.17 -62.57
N ALA A 5 -23.47 -42.44 -62.24
CA ALA A 5 -22.83 -42.14 -60.96
C ALA A 5 -22.35 -40.68 -60.96
N LEU A 6 -22.83 -39.89 -60.00
CA LEU A 6 -22.31 -38.53 -59.73
C LEU A 6 -21.14 -38.66 -58.76
N LEU A 7 -19.96 -38.27 -59.21
CA LEU A 7 -18.77 -38.05 -58.36
C LEU A 7 -18.87 -36.65 -57.76
N VAL A 8 -19.01 -36.55 -56.43
CA VAL A 8 -18.89 -35.30 -55.66
C VAL A 8 -17.42 -35.17 -55.25
N ALA A 9 -16.70 -34.20 -55.82
CA ALA A 9 -15.37 -33.83 -55.38
C ALA A 9 -15.48 -32.89 -54.18
N VAL A 10 -15.05 -33.37 -52.99
CA VAL A 10 -14.91 -32.54 -51.80
C VAL A 10 -13.56 -31.85 -51.87
N ALA A 11 -13.55 -30.55 -52.14
CA ALA A 11 -12.36 -29.70 -52.01
C ALA A 11 -12.09 -29.41 -50.52
N ALA A 12 -11.05 -30.02 -49.95
CA ALA A 12 -10.54 -29.69 -48.63
C ALA A 12 -9.80 -28.35 -48.71
N ALA A 13 -10.43 -27.28 -48.25
CA ALA A 13 -9.79 -26.01 -48.02
C ALA A 13 -8.87 -26.10 -46.77
N SER A 14 -7.56 -26.21 -46.99
CA SER A 14 -6.54 -26.13 -45.95
C SER A 14 -6.53 -24.70 -45.39
N MET A 15 -7.20 -24.44 -44.29
CA MET A 15 -7.02 -23.20 -43.52
C MET A 15 -5.61 -23.23 -42.92
N HIS A 16 -4.68 -22.55 -43.53
CA HIS A 16 -3.42 -22.22 -42.92
C HIS A 16 -3.69 -21.17 -41.84
N ALA A 17 -3.68 -21.58 -40.58
CA ALA A 17 -3.63 -20.67 -39.45
C ALA A 17 -2.26 -19.97 -39.53
N THR A 18 -2.23 -18.77 -40.08
CA THR A 18 -1.09 -17.89 -39.96
C THR A 18 -0.98 -17.54 -38.47
N SER A 19 0.02 -18.10 -37.78
CA SER A 19 0.41 -17.65 -36.46
C SER A 19 0.70 -16.15 -36.57
N ALA A 20 -0.19 -15.30 -36.05
CA ALA A 20 0.04 -13.88 -35.97
C ALA A 20 1.30 -13.71 -35.10
N MET A 21 2.41 -13.30 -35.71
CA MET A 21 3.64 -13.00 -34.98
C MET A 21 3.35 -11.80 -34.05
N ALA A 22 3.83 -11.86 -32.80
CA ALA A 22 3.81 -10.72 -31.88
C ALA A 22 4.48 -9.52 -32.60
N ALA A 23 3.94 -8.32 -32.34
CA ALA A 23 4.53 -7.09 -32.88
C ALA A 23 5.97 -6.92 -32.36
N THR A 24 6.84 -6.27 -33.15
CA THR A 24 8.18 -5.92 -32.64
C THR A 24 8.04 -4.78 -31.62
N CYS A 25 8.95 -4.73 -30.63
CA CYS A 25 8.92 -3.67 -29.62
C CYS A 25 8.91 -2.27 -30.25
N ASP A 26 9.75 -2.04 -31.25
CA ASP A 26 9.88 -0.74 -31.93
C ASP A 26 8.58 -0.30 -32.65
N SER A 27 7.79 -1.27 -33.14
CA SER A 27 6.51 -0.97 -33.81
C SER A 27 5.48 -0.32 -32.89
N LEU A 28 5.62 -0.46 -31.57
CA LEU A 28 4.75 0.20 -30.58
C LEU A 28 4.95 1.72 -30.53
N SER A 29 6.06 2.24 -31.06
CA SER A 29 6.35 3.68 -31.10
C SER A 29 5.32 4.50 -31.89
N VAL A 30 4.60 3.86 -32.82
CA VAL A 30 3.57 4.49 -33.65
C VAL A 30 2.15 4.07 -33.27
N LEU A 31 1.99 3.35 -32.15
CA LEU A 31 0.68 2.92 -31.69
C LEU A 31 -0.19 4.15 -31.34
N ALA A 32 -1.35 4.24 -31.98
CA ALA A 32 -2.31 5.29 -31.71
C ALA A 32 -3.03 5.03 -30.36
N LEU A 33 -2.86 5.92 -29.41
CA LEU A 33 -3.46 5.90 -28.09
C LEU A 33 -4.34 7.14 -27.88
N GLN A 34 -5.43 7.00 -27.15
CA GLN A 34 -6.33 8.13 -26.87
C GLN A 34 -5.74 9.02 -25.77
N ASN A 35 -5.66 10.33 -25.98
CA ASN A 35 -5.09 11.30 -25.04
C ASN A 35 -3.69 10.92 -24.54
N ALA A 36 -2.94 10.19 -25.35
CA ALA A 36 -1.65 9.63 -24.96
C ALA A 36 -0.69 9.55 -26.16
N ARG A 37 0.59 9.60 -25.86
CA ARG A 37 1.65 9.47 -26.87
C ARG A 37 2.76 8.56 -26.35
N VAL A 38 3.09 7.53 -27.12
CA VAL A 38 4.31 6.75 -26.88
C VAL A 38 5.52 7.63 -27.10
N THR A 39 6.37 7.76 -26.08
CA THR A 39 7.59 8.58 -26.12
C THR A 39 8.83 7.75 -26.42
N SER A 40 8.82 6.47 -26.08
CA SER A 40 9.82 5.49 -26.49
C SER A 40 9.25 4.07 -26.39
N ALA A 41 9.71 3.19 -27.30
CA ALA A 41 9.52 1.75 -27.22
C ALA A 41 10.84 1.09 -27.59
N GLN A 42 11.44 0.34 -26.67
CA GLN A 42 12.78 -0.23 -26.88
C GLN A 42 12.95 -1.56 -26.15
N LEU A 43 13.65 -2.49 -26.80
CA LEU A 43 14.02 -3.76 -26.17
C LEU A 43 15.13 -3.51 -25.13
N VAL A 44 14.93 -4.02 -23.93
CA VAL A 44 15.92 -4.06 -22.85
C VAL A 44 16.43 -5.49 -22.74
N ALA A 45 17.73 -5.69 -22.93
CA ALA A 45 18.34 -7.01 -22.79
C ALA A 45 18.28 -7.52 -21.34
N ALA A 46 18.34 -8.83 -21.15
CA ALA A 46 18.32 -9.43 -19.82
C ALA A 46 19.40 -8.83 -18.90
N GLY A 47 19.01 -8.41 -17.71
CA GLY A 47 19.89 -7.81 -16.71
C GLY A 47 20.41 -6.40 -17.04
N ALA A 48 20.05 -5.81 -18.18
CA ALA A 48 20.61 -4.53 -18.64
C ALA A 48 19.83 -3.30 -18.14
N PHE A 49 18.71 -3.48 -17.46
CA PHE A 49 17.92 -2.34 -16.99
C PHE A 49 18.64 -1.55 -15.89
N THR A 50 18.68 -0.25 -16.08
CA THR A 50 19.07 0.71 -15.06
C THR A 50 17.97 1.76 -14.93
N PRO A 51 17.42 1.97 -13.73
CA PRO A 51 16.37 2.99 -13.57
C PRO A 51 16.94 4.37 -13.91
N PRO A 52 16.15 5.26 -14.53
CA PRO A 52 16.53 6.64 -14.74
C PRO A 52 16.94 7.32 -13.43
N ALA A 53 17.88 8.26 -13.51
CA ALA A 53 18.21 9.09 -12.36
C ALA A 53 16.94 9.85 -11.91
N PRO A 54 16.74 10.02 -10.59
CA PRO A 54 15.62 10.83 -10.10
C PRO A 54 15.69 12.24 -10.72
N PRO A 55 14.55 12.78 -11.15
CA PRO A 55 14.52 14.14 -11.71
C PRO A 55 14.98 15.15 -10.66
N VAL A 56 15.79 16.12 -11.09
CA VAL A 56 16.23 17.22 -10.24
C VAL A 56 15.05 18.18 -10.04
N VAL A 57 14.56 18.32 -8.82
CA VAL A 57 13.51 19.30 -8.48
C VAL A 57 14.20 20.65 -8.29
N PRO A 58 13.92 21.68 -9.12
CA PRO A 58 14.49 23.01 -8.95
C PRO A 58 14.13 23.59 -7.57
N GLY A 59 15.11 24.18 -6.85
CA GLY A 59 14.89 24.86 -5.57
C GLY A 59 15.31 24.10 -4.31
N ARG A 60 15.90 22.92 -4.44
CA ARG A 60 16.43 22.14 -3.31
C ARG A 60 17.96 21.98 -3.38
N GLU A 61 18.67 23.09 -3.50
CA GLU A 61 20.12 23.10 -3.23
C GLU A 61 20.35 22.92 -1.72
N GLY A 62 20.85 21.77 -1.32
CA GLY A 62 21.25 21.47 0.08
C GLY A 62 20.76 20.16 0.68
N ALA A 63 19.91 19.37 -0.01
CA ALA A 63 19.38 18.12 0.52
C ALA A 63 19.85 16.85 -0.24
N ALA A 64 20.95 16.91 -0.97
CA ALA A 64 21.50 15.79 -1.74
C ALA A 64 21.92 14.56 -0.89
N GLY A 65 21.89 14.67 0.45
CA GLY A 65 22.21 13.57 1.37
C GLY A 65 21.01 12.74 1.85
N ARG A 66 19.75 13.14 1.58
CA ARG A 66 18.54 12.48 2.10
C ARG A 66 17.57 11.94 1.04
N ALA A 67 17.75 12.25 -0.23
CA ALA A 67 16.87 11.79 -1.31
C ALA A 67 16.99 10.28 -1.63
N GLY A 68 17.93 9.56 -1.01
CA GLY A 68 18.05 8.10 -1.13
C GLY A 68 17.14 7.27 -0.22
N ALA A 69 16.33 7.92 0.64
CA ALA A 69 15.55 7.21 1.66
C ALA A 69 14.08 7.00 1.31
N ALA A 70 13.49 7.74 0.37
CA ALA A 70 12.08 7.63 0.03
C ALA A 70 11.72 6.39 -0.81
N GLY A 71 12.70 5.68 -1.39
CA GLY A 71 12.53 4.36 -2.01
C GLY A 71 12.89 3.20 -1.07
N ARG A 72 13.10 3.50 0.22
CA ARG A 72 13.43 2.54 1.28
C ARG A 72 12.51 2.73 2.48
N GLU A 73 11.21 2.83 2.25
CA GLU A 73 10.22 2.69 3.32
C GLU A 73 10.13 1.20 3.71
N GLY A 74 11.10 0.74 4.50
CA GLY A 74 11.16 -0.64 4.96
C GLY A 74 12.40 -1.03 5.77
N ALA A 75 13.29 -0.08 6.07
CA ALA A 75 14.46 -0.39 6.90
C ALA A 75 14.81 0.77 7.85
N ALA A 76 13.98 0.97 8.88
CA ALA A 76 14.33 1.84 10.01
C ALA A 76 14.04 1.12 11.31
N GLY A 77 15.03 0.37 11.77
CA GLY A 77 15.03 -0.26 13.07
C GLY A 77 16.37 -0.89 13.38
N ARG A 78 17.44 -0.07 13.51
CA ARG A 78 18.60 -0.34 14.39
C ARG A 78 19.43 0.94 14.55
N GLY A 79 19.56 1.36 15.80
CA GLY A 79 20.45 2.42 16.22
C GLY A 79 21.91 2.08 15.93
N GLY A 80 22.63 3.13 15.60
CA GLY A 80 24.08 3.39 15.73
C GLY A 80 25.04 2.29 15.43
N ALA A 81 25.79 2.40 14.32
CA ALA A 81 27.25 2.44 14.30
C ALA A 81 27.83 2.17 12.90
N ARG A 82 28.76 3.04 12.51
CA ARG A 82 29.92 2.87 11.62
C ARG A 82 29.66 2.48 10.16
N GLY A 83 30.13 3.35 9.27
CA GLY A 83 30.35 3.13 7.86
C GLY A 83 31.09 1.82 7.58
N GLY A 84 30.33 0.82 7.17
CA GLY A 84 30.82 -0.41 6.56
C GLY A 84 30.47 -0.33 5.07
N GLY A 85 31.47 -0.55 4.22
CA GLY A 85 31.36 -0.50 2.76
C GLY A 85 30.17 -1.34 2.28
N ARG A 86 29.42 -0.78 1.32
CA ARG A 86 28.43 -1.50 0.56
C ARG A 86 29.15 -2.63 -0.21
N GLY A 87 29.14 -3.83 0.35
CA GLY A 87 29.51 -5.01 -0.40
C GLY A 87 28.62 -5.10 -1.65
N ASN A 88 29.18 -5.65 -2.69
CA ASN A 88 28.64 -5.85 -4.04
C ASN A 88 27.34 -6.68 -4.02
N GLN A 89 26.23 -6.13 -3.53
CA GLN A 89 24.91 -6.74 -3.71
C GLN A 89 24.52 -6.50 -5.19
N PRO A 90 24.19 -7.55 -5.95
CA PRO A 90 23.74 -7.40 -7.33
C PRO A 90 22.54 -6.45 -7.36
N SER A 91 22.47 -5.62 -8.40
CA SER A 91 21.30 -4.79 -8.67
C SER A 91 20.05 -5.67 -8.67
N PRO A 92 18.92 -5.27 -8.05
CA PRO A 92 17.66 -6.03 -8.12
C PRO A 92 17.16 -6.22 -9.56
N TYR A 93 17.73 -5.47 -10.51
CA TYR A 93 17.41 -5.55 -11.93
C TYR A 93 18.32 -6.50 -12.70
N ALA A 94 19.43 -6.98 -12.13
CA ALA A 94 20.39 -7.84 -12.80
C ALA A 94 19.83 -9.22 -13.18
N MET A 95 18.75 -9.65 -12.54
CA MET A 95 18.10 -10.94 -12.80
C MET A 95 16.84 -10.82 -13.67
N LEU A 96 16.52 -9.62 -14.17
CA LEU A 96 15.34 -9.44 -15.02
C LEU A 96 15.54 -10.14 -16.37
N PRO A 97 14.49 -10.78 -16.93
CA PRO A 97 14.51 -11.25 -18.31
C PRO A 97 14.60 -10.07 -19.29
N ALA A 98 14.85 -10.35 -20.56
CA ALA A 98 14.67 -9.36 -21.60
C ALA A 98 13.19 -8.95 -21.71
N PHE A 99 12.93 -7.68 -21.99
CA PHE A 99 11.57 -7.15 -22.08
C PHE A 99 11.49 -5.92 -22.99
N CYS A 100 10.31 -5.68 -23.55
CA CYS A 100 10.01 -4.43 -24.25
C CYS A 100 9.58 -3.38 -23.23
N ARG A 101 10.34 -2.27 -23.14
CA ARG A 101 10.04 -1.11 -22.31
C ARG A 101 9.34 -0.04 -23.14
N VAL A 102 8.12 0.31 -22.78
CA VAL A 102 7.34 1.34 -23.46
C VAL A 102 7.08 2.49 -22.48
N ALA A 103 7.56 3.70 -22.81
CA ALA A 103 7.28 4.91 -22.05
C ALA A 103 6.21 5.74 -22.77
N VAL A 104 5.25 6.25 -22.02
CA VAL A 104 4.10 7.00 -22.56
C VAL A 104 3.84 8.24 -21.73
N THR A 105 3.44 9.32 -22.40
CA THR A 105 2.89 10.51 -21.75
C THR A 105 1.39 10.57 -22.00
N LEU A 106 0.60 10.73 -20.95
CA LEU A 106 -0.85 10.88 -20.97
C LEU A 106 -1.22 12.33 -20.68
N THR A 107 -2.16 12.85 -21.44
CA THR A 107 -2.64 14.24 -21.33
C THR A 107 -4.19 14.29 -21.36
N PRO A 108 -4.86 13.65 -20.37
CA PRO A 108 -6.32 13.60 -20.32
C PRO A 108 -6.98 14.95 -20.04
N SER A 109 -6.24 15.93 -19.52
CA SER A 109 -6.66 17.33 -19.40
C SER A 109 -5.55 18.27 -19.87
N SER A 110 -5.85 19.56 -19.99
CA SER A 110 -4.86 20.57 -20.41
C SER A 110 -3.73 20.80 -19.40
N ASP A 111 -3.92 20.40 -18.14
CA ASP A 111 -2.93 20.52 -17.04
C ASP A 111 -2.30 19.16 -16.67
N SER A 112 -2.80 18.07 -17.24
CA SER A 112 -2.25 16.73 -17.00
C SER A 112 -0.97 16.50 -17.79
N ASP A 113 0.04 15.97 -17.13
CA ASP A 113 1.30 15.49 -17.72
C ASP A 113 1.74 14.22 -16.99
N ILE A 114 1.02 13.11 -17.28
CA ILE A 114 1.19 11.85 -16.57
C ILE A 114 2.18 10.98 -17.35
N LYS A 115 3.23 10.52 -16.68
CA LYS A 115 4.16 9.54 -17.26
C LYS A 115 3.81 8.15 -16.76
N ILE A 116 3.79 7.21 -17.69
CA ILE A 116 3.67 5.79 -17.40
C ILE A 116 4.77 5.00 -18.12
N GLU A 117 5.13 3.88 -17.55
CA GLU A 117 5.89 2.87 -18.23
C GLU A 117 5.13 1.54 -18.27
N VAL A 118 5.21 0.85 -19.41
CA VAL A 118 4.69 -0.50 -19.59
C VAL A 118 5.85 -1.41 -19.95
N TRP A 119 6.06 -2.47 -19.18
CA TRP A 119 7.09 -3.47 -19.42
C TRP A 119 6.43 -4.78 -19.84
N LEU A 120 6.86 -5.30 -20.99
CA LEU A 120 6.28 -6.46 -21.65
C LEU A 120 7.36 -7.55 -21.73
N PRO A 121 7.27 -8.64 -20.96
CA PRO A 121 8.19 -9.76 -21.11
C PRO A 121 8.06 -10.37 -22.51
N ASP A 122 9.11 -11.04 -23.00
CA ASP A 122 9.04 -11.74 -24.28
C ASP A 122 7.92 -12.79 -24.28
N SER A 123 7.32 -13.02 -25.45
CA SER A 123 6.14 -13.88 -25.62
C SER A 123 6.24 -15.25 -24.93
N PRO A 124 7.39 -15.97 -24.94
CA PRO A 124 7.50 -17.25 -24.24
C PRO A 124 7.51 -17.13 -22.72
N THR A 125 7.86 -15.97 -22.16
CA THR A 125 7.95 -15.73 -20.70
C THR A 125 6.73 -15.02 -20.14
N TRP A 126 5.88 -14.47 -21.01
CA TRP A 126 4.63 -13.84 -20.57
C TRP A 126 3.63 -14.88 -20.05
N ASN A 127 3.18 -14.71 -18.82
CA ASN A 127 2.21 -15.60 -18.18
C ASN A 127 0.74 -15.38 -18.63
N GLY A 128 0.51 -14.51 -19.65
CA GLY A 128 -0.82 -14.17 -20.15
C GLY A 128 -1.59 -13.20 -19.27
N LYS A 129 -0.95 -12.57 -18.29
CA LYS A 129 -1.60 -11.71 -17.30
C LYS A 129 -0.93 -10.33 -17.22
N PHE A 130 -1.68 -9.39 -16.64
CA PHE A 130 -1.25 -8.01 -16.41
C PHE A 130 -1.26 -7.68 -14.92
N GLN A 131 -0.22 -7.01 -14.44
CA GLN A 131 -0.17 -6.47 -13.07
C GLN A 131 0.27 -5.02 -13.08
N ALA A 132 -0.62 -4.11 -12.71
CA ALA A 132 -0.27 -2.74 -12.37
C ALA A 132 0.21 -2.64 -10.94
N VAL A 133 1.16 -1.73 -10.67
CA VAL A 133 1.71 -1.51 -9.34
C VAL A 133 1.50 -0.07 -8.87
N GLY A 134 1.16 0.09 -7.58
CA GLY A 134 0.85 1.36 -6.97
C GLY A 134 2.07 2.17 -6.52
N ASN A 135 1.79 3.37 -6.00
CA ASN A 135 2.76 4.35 -5.52
C ASN A 135 2.76 4.48 -3.98
N GLY A 136 3.63 5.33 -3.43
CA GLY A 136 3.72 5.64 -1.99
C GLY A 136 3.74 7.14 -1.70
N GLY A 137 3.15 7.56 -0.58
CA GLY A 137 3.17 8.96 -0.11
C GLY A 137 2.63 9.96 -1.14
N TRP A 138 3.40 11.01 -1.40
CA TRP A 138 3.17 11.98 -2.48
C TRP A 138 4.12 11.73 -3.66
N ALA A 139 4.51 10.47 -3.90
CA ALA A 139 5.54 10.16 -4.88
C ALA A 139 5.05 10.31 -6.33
N GLY A 140 5.64 11.27 -7.02
CA GLY A 140 5.57 11.44 -8.47
C GLY A 140 6.70 10.67 -9.17
N THR A 141 6.70 9.34 -9.04
CA THR A 141 7.75 8.47 -9.59
C THR A 141 7.20 7.11 -10.01
N ILE A 142 7.75 6.55 -11.07
CA ILE A 142 7.50 5.17 -11.49
C ILE A 142 8.06 4.20 -10.44
N SER A 143 7.27 3.21 -10.03
CA SER A 143 7.65 2.19 -9.03
C SER A 143 8.49 1.06 -9.64
N TYR A 144 9.71 1.37 -10.09
CA TYR A 144 10.58 0.40 -10.77
C TYR A 144 10.83 -0.91 -10.00
N PRO A 145 11.06 -0.91 -8.67
CA PRO A 145 11.25 -2.17 -7.93
C PRO A 145 10.00 -3.06 -7.95
N ALA A 146 8.81 -2.48 -7.84
CA ALA A 146 7.57 -3.24 -7.88
C ALA A 146 7.28 -3.79 -9.29
N MET A 147 7.56 -3.00 -10.34
CA MET A 147 7.50 -3.46 -11.74
C MET A 147 8.49 -4.61 -11.98
N ALA A 148 9.71 -4.51 -11.45
CA ALA A 148 10.72 -5.56 -11.60
C ALA A 148 10.26 -6.89 -10.99
N ASN A 149 9.65 -6.85 -9.81
CA ASN A 149 9.08 -8.05 -9.18
C ASN A 149 7.94 -8.66 -10.03
N ALA A 150 7.05 -7.83 -10.57
CA ALA A 150 5.97 -8.28 -11.44
C ALA A 150 6.50 -8.88 -12.76
N LEU A 151 7.48 -8.22 -13.40
CA LEU A 151 8.13 -8.71 -14.62
C LEU A 151 8.84 -10.05 -14.39
N ALA A 152 9.58 -10.18 -13.28
CA ALA A 152 10.26 -11.43 -12.91
C ALA A 152 9.28 -12.59 -12.71
N ALA A 153 8.04 -12.31 -12.28
CA ALA A 153 6.94 -13.28 -12.16
C ALA A 153 6.19 -13.53 -13.50
N GLY A 154 6.67 -12.95 -14.61
CA GLY A 154 6.12 -13.14 -15.95
C GLY A 154 4.93 -12.26 -16.29
N TYR A 155 4.57 -11.28 -15.49
CA TYR A 155 3.48 -10.35 -15.81
C TYR A 155 3.94 -9.27 -16.80
N ALA A 156 3.08 -8.90 -17.74
CA ALA A 156 3.14 -7.55 -18.30
C ALA A 156 2.79 -6.57 -17.17
N THR A 157 3.58 -5.49 -17.00
CA THR A 157 3.44 -4.63 -15.84
C THR A 157 3.52 -3.14 -16.16
N THR A 158 2.92 -2.30 -15.32
CA THR A 158 2.92 -0.85 -15.50
C THR A 158 2.96 -0.11 -14.16
N SER A 159 3.47 1.11 -14.20
CA SER A 159 3.41 2.09 -13.11
C SER A 159 3.32 3.51 -13.67
N THR A 160 2.86 4.44 -12.85
CA THR A 160 2.70 5.87 -13.20
C THR A 160 3.43 6.76 -12.22
N ASP A 161 3.81 7.98 -12.66
CA ASP A 161 4.27 9.06 -11.78
C ASP A 161 3.12 9.88 -11.19
N THR A 162 1.87 9.50 -11.45
CA THR A 162 0.66 10.19 -10.98
C THR A 162 0.52 11.66 -11.45
N GLY A 163 1.24 12.07 -12.49
CA GLY A 163 1.12 13.38 -13.15
C GLY A 163 1.96 14.49 -12.52
N HIS A 164 2.97 14.16 -11.72
CA HIS A 164 3.88 15.16 -11.14
C HIS A 164 5.28 14.58 -10.91
N VAL A 165 6.18 15.43 -10.43
CA VAL A 165 7.58 15.07 -10.15
C VAL A 165 7.90 15.34 -8.67
N GLY A 166 8.62 14.44 -8.06
CA GLY A 166 9.09 14.58 -6.67
C GLY A 166 8.21 13.83 -5.66
N ASN A 167 8.38 14.17 -4.39
CA ASN A 167 7.72 13.49 -3.28
C ASN A 167 7.10 14.51 -2.30
N THR A 168 6.43 15.51 -2.85
CA THR A 168 5.75 16.58 -2.11
C THR A 168 4.39 16.86 -2.72
N ALA A 169 3.47 17.43 -1.95
CA ALA A 169 2.16 17.85 -2.46
C ALA A 169 2.20 19.25 -3.14
N SER A 170 3.39 19.83 -3.35
CA SER A 170 3.52 21.17 -3.94
C SER A 170 2.94 21.29 -5.36
N PHE A 171 2.85 20.18 -6.08
CA PHE A 171 2.20 20.09 -7.38
C PHE A 171 0.73 20.52 -7.35
N ALA A 172 0.06 20.42 -6.20
CA ALA A 172 -1.38 20.72 -6.08
C ALA A 172 -1.69 22.22 -6.09
N LEU A 173 -0.70 23.08 -5.80
CA LEU A 173 -0.90 24.51 -5.66
C LEU A 173 -1.18 25.17 -7.01
N GLY A 174 -2.42 25.60 -7.23
CA GLY A 174 -2.88 26.17 -8.50
C GLY A 174 -3.21 25.14 -9.59
N HIS A 175 -3.09 23.83 -9.31
CA HIS A 175 -3.25 22.73 -10.27
C HIS A 175 -4.29 21.69 -9.81
N PRO A 176 -5.60 22.02 -9.79
CA PRO A 176 -6.63 21.08 -9.32
C PRO A 176 -6.71 19.78 -10.14
N GLU A 177 -6.40 19.86 -11.44
CA GLU A 177 -6.36 18.68 -12.30
C GLU A 177 -5.28 17.67 -11.88
N LYS A 178 -4.13 18.14 -11.39
CA LYS A 178 -3.08 17.27 -10.85
C LYS A 178 -3.49 16.58 -9.54
N VAL A 179 -4.35 17.22 -8.74
CA VAL A 179 -4.98 16.59 -7.58
C VAL A 179 -5.91 15.47 -8.03
N THR A 180 -6.65 15.69 -9.11
CA THR A 180 -7.48 14.66 -9.75
C THR A 180 -6.63 13.51 -10.29
N ASP A 181 -5.49 13.83 -10.92
CA ASP A 181 -4.56 12.82 -11.45
C ASP A 181 -4.07 11.86 -10.34
N ILE A 182 -3.48 12.37 -9.27
CA ILE A 182 -3.04 11.52 -8.14
C ILE A 182 -4.22 10.90 -7.38
N GLY A 183 -5.37 11.55 -7.41
CA GLY A 183 -6.59 11.10 -6.77
C GLY A 183 -7.08 9.76 -7.32
N TYR A 184 -7.24 9.69 -8.63
CA TYR A 184 -7.78 8.51 -9.30
C TYR A 184 -7.44 8.40 -10.79
N ARG A 185 -7.34 9.55 -11.54
CA ARG A 185 -7.32 9.53 -13.01
C ARG A 185 -6.05 8.88 -13.56
N ALA A 186 -4.89 9.13 -12.96
CA ALA A 186 -3.63 8.62 -13.47
C ALA A 186 -3.55 7.08 -13.49
N VAL A 187 -4.12 6.41 -12.49
CA VAL A 187 -4.11 4.95 -12.42
C VAL A 187 -5.09 4.35 -13.44
N HIS A 188 -6.27 4.92 -13.57
CA HIS A 188 -7.25 4.50 -14.59
C HIS A 188 -6.70 4.65 -16.01
N GLU A 189 -6.24 5.85 -16.36
CA GLU A 189 -5.68 6.12 -17.69
C GLU A 189 -4.46 5.25 -18.00
N MET A 190 -3.56 5.06 -17.03
CA MET A 190 -2.46 4.12 -17.12
C MET A 190 -2.95 2.71 -17.46
N THR A 191 -3.99 2.25 -16.77
CA THR A 191 -4.55 0.90 -16.95
C THR A 191 -5.14 0.71 -18.34
N VAL A 192 -5.90 1.68 -18.82
CA VAL A 192 -6.50 1.67 -20.17
C VAL A 192 -5.40 1.60 -21.24
N GLN A 193 -4.40 2.47 -21.13
CA GLN A 193 -3.32 2.51 -22.13
C GLN A 193 -2.42 1.28 -22.04
N ALA A 194 -2.10 0.78 -20.84
CA ALA A 194 -1.31 -0.44 -20.68
C ALA A 194 -1.99 -1.65 -21.34
N LYS A 195 -3.32 -1.82 -21.15
CA LYS A 195 -4.08 -2.89 -21.82
C LYS A 195 -4.08 -2.75 -23.34
N ALA A 196 -4.16 -1.53 -23.87
CA ALA A 196 -4.07 -1.28 -25.31
C ALA A 196 -2.67 -1.65 -25.85
N ILE A 197 -1.60 -1.30 -25.15
CA ILE A 197 -0.21 -1.62 -25.49
C ILE A 197 0.02 -3.14 -25.42
N ILE A 198 -0.45 -3.82 -24.37
CA ILE A 198 -0.39 -5.28 -24.22
C ILE A 198 -1.06 -5.96 -25.42
N ASN A 199 -2.28 -5.53 -25.77
CA ASN A 199 -3.01 -6.08 -26.90
C ASN A 199 -2.27 -5.81 -28.23
N GLY A 200 -1.70 -4.62 -28.39
CA GLY A 200 -0.90 -4.26 -29.59
C GLY A 200 0.37 -5.10 -29.72
N TYR A 201 1.02 -5.45 -28.62
CA TYR A 201 2.26 -6.23 -28.63
C TYR A 201 2.03 -7.74 -28.82
N TYR A 202 1.12 -8.33 -28.03
CA TYR A 202 0.88 -9.78 -28.06
C TYR A 202 -0.23 -10.21 -29.02
N ASN A 203 -0.93 -9.24 -29.67
CA ASN A 203 -2.17 -9.49 -30.41
C ASN A 203 -3.22 -10.28 -29.59
N SER A 204 -3.22 -10.04 -28.30
CA SER A 204 -4.09 -10.69 -27.32
C SER A 204 -4.24 -9.80 -26.08
N ALA A 205 -5.46 -9.67 -25.58
CA ALA A 205 -5.72 -9.05 -24.28
C ALA A 205 -5.18 -9.94 -23.14
N PRO A 206 -4.81 -9.36 -21.97
CA PRO A 206 -4.45 -10.15 -20.81
C PRO A 206 -5.66 -10.97 -20.33
N LYS A 207 -5.42 -12.24 -19.97
CA LYS A 207 -6.44 -13.13 -19.45
C LYS A 207 -7.00 -12.64 -18.11
N TYR A 208 -6.14 -12.11 -17.26
CA TYR A 208 -6.48 -11.48 -15.99
C TYR A 208 -5.66 -10.22 -15.80
N SER A 209 -6.26 -9.25 -15.13
CA SER A 209 -5.66 -7.96 -14.80
C SER A 209 -5.65 -7.76 -13.29
N TYR A 210 -4.49 -7.49 -12.71
CA TYR A 210 -4.33 -7.31 -11.26
C TYR A 210 -3.78 -5.93 -10.93
N PHE A 211 -4.18 -5.42 -9.79
CA PHE A 211 -3.55 -4.27 -9.16
C PHE A 211 -2.89 -4.69 -7.84
N ASN A 212 -1.67 -4.25 -7.59
CA ASN A 212 -0.94 -4.54 -6.35
C ASN A 212 -0.35 -3.25 -5.78
N GLY A 213 -0.83 -2.84 -4.60
CA GLY A 213 -0.36 -1.62 -3.97
C GLY A 213 -0.49 -1.62 -2.46
N CYS A 214 0.38 -0.83 -1.82
CA CYS A 214 0.36 -0.60 -0.38
C CYS A 214 0.39 0.91 -0.09
N SER A 215 -0.13 1.36 1.05
CA SER A 215 -0.17 2.78 1.43
C SER A 215 -1.03 3.61 0.47
N LEU A 216 -0.46 4.62 -0.20
CA LEU A 216 -1.12 5.28 -1.34
C LEU A 216 -1.57 4.25 -2.39
N GLY A 217 -0.71 3.27 -2.71
CA GLY A 217 -1.05 2.19 -3.64
C GLY A 217 -2.24 1.35 -3.18
N GLY A 218 -2.36 1.09 -1.89
CA GLY A 218 -3.55 0.44 -1.33
C GLY A 218 -4.81 1.30 -1.52
N ARG A 219 -4.71 2.62 -1.31
CA ARG A 219 -5.78 3.58 -1.61
C ARG A 219 -6.14 3.58 -3.10
N GLN A 220 -5.13 3.60 -3.98
CA GLN A 220 -5.34 3.53 -5.43
C GLN A 220 -6.13 2.27 -5.82
N GLY A 221 -5.75 1.09 -5.29
CA GLY A 221 -6.49 -0.15 -5.55
C GLY A 221 -7.96 -0.10 -5.09
N ILE A 222 -8.23 0.45 -3.91
CA ILE A 222 -9.62 0.66 -3.45
C ILE A 222 -10.36 1.65 -4.35
N THR A 223 -9.70 2.73 -4.78
CA THR A 223 -10.28 3.72 -5.70
C THR A 223 -10.68 3.07 -7.04
N GLU A 224 -9.85 2.18 -7.58
CA GLU A 224 -10.16 1.42 -8.79
C GLU A 224 -11.41 0.55 -8.60
N ALA A 225 -11.51 -0.18 -7.48
CA ALA A 225 -12.70 -0.97 -7.19
C ALA A 225 -13.98 -0.11 -7.09
N GLN A 226 -13.87 1.12 -6.59
CA GLN A 226 -14.99 2.06 -6.40
C GLN A 226 -15.42 2.75 -7.69
N ARG A 227 -14.47 3.26 -8.48
CA ARG A 227 -14.72 4.14 -9.62
C ARG A 227 -14.67 3.42 -10.95
N TYR A 228 -13.77 2.44 -11.08
CA TYR A 228 -13.48 1.74 -12.33
C TYR A 228 -13.53 0.22 -12.15
N PRO A 229 -14.69 -0.33 -11.76
CA PRO A 229 -14.82 -1.74 -11.38
C PRO A 229 -14.48 -2.72 -12.50
N ALA A 230 -14.34 -2.25 -13.75
CA ALA A 230 -13.99 -3.06 -14.91
C ALA A 230 -12.48 -3.19 -15.16
N ASP A 231 -11.65 -2.42 -14.45
CA ASP A 231 -10.23 -2.35 -14.77
C ASP A 231 -9.43 -3.56 -14.31
N TYR A 232 -9.83 -4.18 -13.19
CA TYR A 232 -9.09 -5.30 -12.61
C TYR A 232 -10.00 -6.45 -12.22
N ASP A 233 -9.48 -7.68 -12.31
CA ASP A 233 -10.12 -8.91 -11.83
C ASP A 233 -9.76 -9.20 -10.37
N GLY A 234 -8.63 -8.66 -9.92
CA GLY A 234 -8.16 -8.80 -8.55
C GLY A 234 -7.32 -7.61 -8.10
N ILE A 235 -7.48 -7.23 -6.83
CA ILE A 235 -6.78 -6.10 -6.21
C ILE A 235 -6.15 -6.56 -4.90
N VAL A 236 -4.84 -6.33 -4.76
CA VAL A 236 -4.14 -6.35 -3.47
C VAL A 236 -4.09 -4.92 -2.94
N ALA A 237 -4.70 -4.68 -1.79
CA ALA A 237 -4.74 -3.38 -1.14
C ALA A 237 -4.16 -3.46 0.28
N GLY A 238 -2.88 -3.12 0.42
CA GLY A 238 -2.18 -3.11 1.70
C GLY A 238 -2.18 -1.75 2.38
N ALA A 239 -2.21 -1.74 3.71
CA ALA A 239 -2.05 -0.54 4.55
C ALA A 239 -2.77 0.69 3.98
N VAL A 240 -4.07 0.55 3.70
CA VAL A 240 -4.85 1.48 2.88
C VAL A 240 -4.94 2.87 3.49
N ALA A 241 -4.29 3.85 2.88
CA ALA A 241 -4.31 5.26 3.29
C ALA A 241 -5.59 5.98 2.81
N TRP A 242 -6.78 5.47 3.13
CA TRP A 242 -8.05 5.88 2.52
C TRP A 242 -8.68 7.18 3.03
N GLY A 243 -8.26 7.68 4.19
CA GLY A 243 -8.94 8.78 4.89
C GLY A 243 -8.80 10.18 4.26
N GLY A 244 -7.98 10.36 3.21
CA GLY A 244 -7.79 11.68 2.57
C GLY A 244 -7.38 12.76 3.57
N MET A 245 -8.00 13.96 3.45
CA MET A 245 -7.71 15.10 4.32
C MET A 245 -8.09 14.87 5.78
N ASP A 246 -9.14 14.07 6.07
CA ASP A 246 -9.53 13.72 7.45
C ASP A 246 -8.35 13.09 8.21
N ARG A 247 -7.67 12.12 7.58
CA ARG A 247 -6.51 11.43 8.18
C ARG A 247 -5.37 12.40 8.49
N TYR A 248 -5.03 13.25 7.54
CA TYR A 248 -3.91 14.19 7.70
C TYR A 248 -4.18 15.23 8.78
N VAL A 249 -5.36 15.82 8.78
CA VAL A 249 -5.71 16.82 9.80
C VAL A 249 -5.86 16.21 11.19
N GLY A 250 -6.31 14.95 11.30
CA GLY A 250 -6.37 14.22 12.57
C GLY A 250 -5.00 13.98 13.20
N VAL A 251 -3.99 13.65 12.37
CA VAL A 251 -2.60 13.51 12.83
C VAL A 251 -2.04 14.85 13.31
N ILE A 252 -2.18 15.92 12.52
CA ILE A 252 -1.73 17.27 12.89
C ILE A 252 -2.40 17.76 14.18
N MET A 253 -3.69 17.45 14.36
CA MET A 253 -4.44 17.84 15.57
C MET A 253 -3.84 17.20 16.83
N ASN A 254 -3.57 15.91 16.81
CA ASN A 254 -2.98 15.21 17.96
C ASN A 254 -1.53 15.67 18.21
N GLU A 255 -0.73 15.82 17.16
CA GLU A 255 0.63 16.33 17.25
C GLU A 255 0.66 17.74 17.84
N SER A 256 -0.16 18.66 17.32
CA SER A 256 -0.28 20.02 17.82
C SER A 256 -0.68 20.07 19.31
N ALA A 257 -1.61 19.19 19.72
CA ALA A 257 -2.01 19.11 21.13
C ALA A 257 -0.85 18.69 22.05
N MET A 258 -0.04 17.71 21.61
CA MET A 258 1.15 17.30 22.35
C MET A 258 2.23 18.39 22.42
N LEU A 259 2.54 19.03 21.30
CA LEU A 259 3.63 20.00 21.23
C LEU A 259 3.29 21.32 21.92
N LYS A 260 2.03 21.73 21.95
CA LYS A 260 1.56 22.96 22.64
C LYS A 260 1.37 22.80 24.14
N THR A 261 1.25 21.57 24.63
CA THR A 261 1.09 21.29 26.06
C THR A 261 2.46 21.07 26.71
N SER A 262 2.81 21.91 27.67
CA SER A 262 4.10 21.81 28.35
C SER A 262 4.33 20.42 28.95
N GLY A 263 5.47 19.80 28.64
CA GLY A 263 5.88 18.48 29.14
C GLY A 263 5.05 17.30 28.60
N ALA A 264 4.19 17.49 27.58
CA ALA A 264 3.35 16.44 27.03
C ALA A 264 4.04 15.63 25.91
N TYR A 265 5.06 16.18 25.26
CA TYR A 265 5.82 15.44 24.27
C TYR A 265 6.51 14.23 24.90
N ILE A 266 6.37 13.06 24.28
CA ILE A 266 7.05 11.82 24.70
C ILE A 266 8.30 11.68 23.83
N PRO A 267 9.51 11.86 24.39
CA PRO A 267 10.74 11.75 23.61
C PRO A 267 11.08 10.27 23.31
N PRO A 268 11.78 9.99 22.18
CA PRO A 268 12.03 8.62 21.71
C PRO A 268 12.74 7.71 22.71
N GLU A 269 13.55 8.27 23.62
CA GLU A 269 14.24 7.52 24.67
C GLU A 269 13.30 6.88 25.70
N LYS A 270 12.03 7.28 25.75
CA LYS A 270 10.99 6.67 26.59
C LYS A 270 10.19 5.58 25.90
N TYR A 271 10.26 5.50 24.56
CA TYR A 271 9.49 4.50 23.81
C TYR A 271 9.77 3.05 24.22
N PRO A 272 11.04 2.63 24.47
CA PRO A 272 11.32 1.28 24.94
C PRO A 272 10.59 0.93 26.24
N ALA A 273 10.56 1.85 27.22
CA ALA A 273 9.90 1.59 28.49
C ALA A 273 8.38 1.42 28.33
N VAL A 274 7.75 2.16 27.40
CA VAL A 274 6.33 1.98 27.09
C VAL A 274 6.09 0.65 26.41
N HIS A 275 6.94 0.31 25.41
CA HIS A 275 6.85 -0.93 24.66
C HIS A 275 7.03 -2.15 25.56
N ASP A 276 8.04 -2.16 26.42
CA ASP A 276 8.30 -3.25 27.36
C ASP A 276 7.12 -3.46 28.30
N ALA A 277 6.48 -2.38 28.78
CA ALA A 277 5.30 -2.49 29.63
C ALA A 277 4.06 -3.02 28.88
N VAL A 278 3.91 -2.68 27.61
CA VAL A 278 2.89 -3.26 26.72
C VAL A 278 3.12 -4.75 26.53
N LEU A 279 4.35 -5.17 26.20
CA LEU A 279 4.70 -6.58 26.08
C LEU A 279 4.50 -7.34 27.38
N GLN A 280 4.93 -6.77 28.51
CA GLN A 280 4.68 -7.38 29.83
C GLN A 280 3.20 -7.63 30.10
N ALA A 281 2.33 -6.71 29.68
CA ALA A 281 0.89 -6.83 29.91
C ALA A 281 0.19 -7.75 28.92
N CYS A 282 0.67 -7.86 27.66
CA CYS A 282 -0.14 -8.39 26.57
C CYS A 282 0.52 -9.48 25.72
N ASP A 283 1.85 -9.62 25.71
CA ASP A 283 2.57 -10.56 24.83
C ASP A 283 2.14 -12.03 25.04
N GLY A 284 1.87 -12.42 26.29
CA GLY A 284 1.45 -13.77 26.58
C GLY A 284 -0.04 -14.09 26.41
N LEU A 285 -0.86 -13.18 25.87
CA LEU A 285 -2.32 -13.38 25.75
C LEU A 285 -2.70 -14.47 24.73
N ASP A 286 -1.85 -14.73 23.74
CA ASP A 286 -2.02 -15.79 22.75
C ASP A 286 -1.37 -17.13 23.15
N GLY A 287 -0.66 -17.17 24.30
CA GLY A 287 0.07 -18.32 24.83
C GLY A 287 1.54 -18.39 24.39
N VAL A 288 2.04 -17.40 23.65
CA VAL A 288 3.44 -17.28 23.23
C VAL A 288 4.02 -15.98 23.78
N LYS A 289 5.29 -15.99 24.21
CA LYS A 289 6.02 -14.77 24.62
C LYS A 289 7.21 -14.61 23.70
N ASP A 290 7.00 -13.91 22.59
CA ASP A 290 7.99 -13.76 21.53
C ASP A 290 8.23 -12.30 21.11
N GLY A 291 7.70 -11.34 21.88
CA GLY A 291 7.81 -9.91 21.61
C GLY A 291 6.83 -9.41 20.54
N ILE A 292 5.81 -10.21 20.19
CA ILE A 292 4.81 -9.88 19.18
C ILE A 292 3.41 -10.03 19.79
N LEU A 293 2.60 -8.99 19.67
CA LEU A 293 1.20 -9.08 20.01
C LEU A 293 0.43 -9.70 18.84
N GLU A 294 0.00 -10.94 18.95
CA GLU A 294 -0.80 -11.61 17.91
C GLU A 294 -2.12 -10.87 17.66
N ASN A 295 -2.78 -10.40 18.73
CA ASN A 295 -3.98 -9.58 18.63
C ASN A 295 -3.93 -8.36 19.56
N PRO A 296 -3.42 -7.21 19.10
CA PRO A 296 -3.41 -5.98 19.90
C PRO A 296 -4.79 -5.48 20.32
N LEU A 297 -5.87 -5.89 19.62
CA LEU A 297 -7.24 -5.54 19.98
C LEU A 297 -7.67 -6.15 21.32
N ALA A 298 -7.02 -7.24 21.74
CA ALA A 298 -7.25 -7.89 23.04
C ALA A 298 -6.46 -7.22 24.19
N CYS A 299 -5.42 -6.46 23.86
CA CYS A 299 -4.56 -5.81 24.85
C CYS A 299 -5.30 -4.69 25.58
N ARG A 300 -5.20 -4.66 26.91
CA ARG A 300 -5.85 -3.68 27.79
C ARG A 300 -4.82 -2.90 28.61
N PHE A 301 -3.76 -2.48 27.96
CA PHE A 301 -2.72 -1.66 28.59
C PHE A 301 -3.21 -0.23 28.86
N ASP A 302 -3.02 0.27 30.10
CA ASP A 302 -3.22 1.68 30.46
C ASP A 302 -1.86 2.33 30.70
N PRO A 303 -1.46 3.35 29.91
CA PRO A 303 -0.21 4.09 30.09
C PRO A 303 -0.02 4.68 31.50
N LYS A 304 -1.09 4.83 32.28
CA LYS A 304 -1.02 5.28 33.68
C LYS A 304 -0.17 4.35 34.55
N ALA A 305 -0.02 3.07 34.17
CA ALA A 305 0.83 2.11 34.88
C ALA A 305 2.31 2.53 34.89
N LEU A 306 2.73 3.34 33.91
CA LEU A 306 4.08 3.89 33.80
C LEU A 306 4.22 5.31 34.36
N GLN A 307 3.21 5.86 35.06
CA GLN A 307 3.31 7.22 35.54
C GLN A 307 4.44 7.37 36.57
N CYS A 308 5.32 8.36 36.33
CA CYS A 308 6.39 8.71 37.26
C CYS A 308 5.83 9.07 38.64
N LYS A 309 6.61 8.82 39.69
CA LYS A 309 6.32 9.36 41.01
C LYS A 309 6.43 10.88 41.00
N ALA A 310 5.81 11.52 41.99
CA ALA A 310 5.83 12.98 42.07
C ALA A 310 7.29 13.51 42.09
N GLY A 311 7.58 14.43 41.17
CA GLY A 311 8.90 15.05 41.06
C GLY A 311 9.94 14.22 40.27
N GLU A 312 9.60 13.01 39.80
CA GLU A 312 10.47 12.21 38.94
C GLU A 312 10.15 12.46 37.47
N ASP A 313 11.17 12.48 36.63
CA ASP A 313 11.09 12.40 35.16
C ASP A 313 12.30 11.63 34.65
N THR A 314 12.14 10.33 34.43
CA THR A 314 13.19 9.42 33.97
C THR A 314 12.80 8.75 32.66
N VAL A 315 13.75 8.12 31.97
CA VAL A 315 13.48 7.38 30.73
C VAL A 315 12.57 6.16 30.92
N SER A 316 12.41 5.70 32.16
CA SER A 316 11.61 4.52 32.50
C SER A 316 10.18 4.83 32.90
N CYS A 317 9.77 6.10 32.94
CA CYS A 317 8.41 6.48 33.32
C CYS A 317 7.88 7.66 32.49
N LEU A 318 6.57 7.86 32.51
CA LEU A 318 5.87 8.96 31.84
C LEU A 318 5.42 10.01 32.86
N THR A 319 5.65 11.28 32.58
CA THR A 319 5.02 12.36 33.35
C THR A 319 3.51 12.30 33.22
N PRO A 320 2.70 12.91 34.13
CA PRO A 320 1.24 12.94 33.98
C PRO A 320 0.78 13.48 32.62
N ALA A 321 1.48 14.49 32.06
CA ALA A 321 1.17 15.02 30.73
C ALA A 321 1.49 14.02 29.61
N GLN A 322 2.61 13.29 29.71
CA GLN A 322 2.98 12.24 28.75
C GLN A 322 2.03 11.04 28.81
N VAL A 323 1.49 10.69 29.98
CA VAL A 323 0.44 9.67 30.11
C VAL A 323 -0.79 10.05 29.30
N GLN A 324 -1.21 11.33 29.31
CA GLN A 324 -2.33 11.78 28.48
C GLN A 324 -1.99 11.70 26.98
N SER A 325 -0.76 12.06 26.59
CA SER A 325 -0.31 11.91 25.21
C SER A 325 -0.31 10.46 24.74
N ALA A 326 0.18 9.52 25.56
CA ALA A 326 0.14 8.09 25.22
C ALA A 326 -1.30 7.58 25.06
N LYS A 327 -2.21 8.01 25.94
CA LYS A 327 -3.65 7.70 25.78
C LYS A 327 -4.24 8.29 24.50
N MET A 328 -3.86 9.51 24.15
CA MET A 328 -4.30 10.17 22.91
C MET A 328 -3.78 9.42 21.67
N ILE A 329 -2.54 8.94 21.68
CA ILE A 329 -1.96 8.15 20.57
C ILE A 329 -2.77 6.86 20.33
N TYR A 330 -3.19 6.17 21.38
CA TYR A 330 -4.01 4.94 21.26
C TYR A 330 -5.49 5.21 20.97
N THR A 331 -5.93 6.46 21.01
CA THR A 331 -7.36 6.80 20.85
C THR A 331 -7.61 7.40 19.47
N PRO A 332 -8.71 7.03 18.77
CA PRO A 332 -9.06 7.67 17.51
C PRO A 332 -9.22 9.19 17.66
N ALA A 333 -8.56 9.94 16.76
CA ALA A 333 -8.74 11.39 16.67
C ALA A 333 -10.12 11.70 16.09
N LYS A 334 -10.84 12.60 16.72
CA LYS A 334 -12.20 12.99 16.33
C LYS A 334 -12.30 14.47 16.02
N ASP A 335 -13.11 14.78 15.04
CA ASP A 335 -13.52 16.15 14.76
C ASP A 335 -14.19 16.75 16.00
N PRO A 336 -13.68 17.88 16.54
CA PRO A 336 -14.19 18.45 17.78
C PRO A 336 -15.62 18.98 17.68
N LYS A 337 -16.13 19.25 16.46
CA LYS A 337 -17.49 19.74 16.23
C LYS A 337 -18.49 18.61 16.04
N SER A 338 -18.17 17.65 15.16
CA SER A 338 -19.11 16.60 14.75
C SER A 338 -18.94 15.30 15.54
N GLY A 339 -17.81 15.09 16.23
CA GLY A 339 -17.46 13.83 16.86
C GLY A 339 -17.06 12.72 15.88
N LYS A 340 -17.06 12.99 14.58
CA LYS A 340 -16.67 12.04 13.54
C LYS A 340 -15.19 11.64 13.69
N VAL A 341 -14.90 10.36 13.56
CA VAL A 341 -13.53 9.87 13.55
C VAL A 341 -12.80 10.37 12.30
N LEU A 342 -11.70 11.09 12.51
CA LEU A 342 -10.80 11.58 11.46
C LEU A 342 -9.74 10.53 11.08
N THR A 343 -9.13 9.92 12.10
CA THR A 343 -8.19 8.80 11.94
C THR A 343 -8.26 7.89 13.16
N GLY A 344 -7.95 6.61 13.00
CA GLY A 344 -7.84 5.66 14.11
C GLY A 344 -6.69 5.99 15.06
N GLY A 345 -6.71 5.43 16.27
CA GLY A 345 -5.57 5.40 17.17
C GLY A 345 -4.53 4.36 16.71
N LEU A 346 -3.28 4.53 17.14
CA LEU A 346 -2.27 3.49 16.98
C LEU A 346 -2.58 2.31 17.91
N MET A 347 -2.17 1.11 17.52
CA MET A 347 -2.38 -0.08 18.34
C MET A 347 -1.22 -0.28 19.32
N PRO A 348 -1.45 -0.96 20.47
CA PRO A 348 -0.37 -1.51 21.29
C PRO A 348 0.59 -2.35 20.44
N GLY A 349 1.90 -2.21 20.65
CA GLY A 349 2.96 -2.79 19.84
C GLY A 349 3.58 -1.83 18.81
N THR A 350 3.07 -0.57 18.70
CA THR A 350 3.61 0.46 17.80
C THR A 350 4.59 1.41 18.46
N GLU A 351 4.81 1.31 19.77
CA GLU A 351 5.44 2.35 20.61
C GLU A 351 6.82 2.78 20.12
N LEU A 352 7.63 1.82 19.67
CA LEU A 352 8.98 2.08 19.15
C LEU A 352 8.99 2.97 17.90
N GLN A 353 7.84 3.15 17.24
CA GLN A 353 7.69 3.89 15.99
C GLN A 353 6.83 5.15 16.13
N TRP A 354 6.41 5.55 17.34
CA TRP A 354 5.54 6.72 17.54
C TRP A 354 6.09 8.02 16.96
N GLY A 355 7.41 8.17 16.92
CA GLY A 355 8.07 9.31 16.29
C GLY A 355 7.78 9.48 14.79
N THR A 356 7.23 8.46 14.12
CA THR A 356 6.84 8.56 12.72
C THR A 356 5.71 9.56 12.49
N LEU A 357 4.69 9.55 13.38
CA LEU A 357 3.56 10.49 13.31
C LEU A 357 3.71 11.67 14.27
N TYR A 358 4.37 11.46 15.41
CA TYR A 358 4.37 12.37 16.54
C TYR A 358 5.79 12.75 16.94
N SER A 359 6.39 13.64 16.18
CA SER A 359 7.72 14.18 16.43
C SER A 359 7.73 15.71 16.30
N PRO A 360 8.69 16.44 16.88
CA PRO A 360 8.77 17.89 16.70
C PRO A 360 8.90 18.36 15.24
N GLN A 361 9.30 17.46 14.33
CA GLN A 361 9.40 17.73 12.89
C GLN A 361 8.06 17.53 12.17
N GLY A 362 7.12 16.88 12.80
CA GLY A 362 5.81 16.54 12.25
C GLY A 362 5.80 15.42 11.21
N TYR A 363 4.61 14.91 10.93
CA TYR A 363 4.44 13.94 9.87
C TYR A 363 4.43 14.62 8.50
N GLY A 364 5.51 14.48 7.74
CA GLY A 364 5.75 15.19 6.48
C GLY A 364 4.59 15.13 5.50
N ASN A 365 3.99 13.96 5.27
CA ASN A 365 2.86 13.84 4.35
C ASN A 365 1.62 14.64 4.78
N ALA A 366 1.38 14.75 6.09
CA ALA A 366 0.26 15.55 6.61
C ALA A 366 0.56 17.06 6.50
N ILE A 367 1.79 17.48 6.79
CA ILE A 367 2.23 18.86 6.63
C ILE A 367 2.10 19.30 5.17
N GLU A 368 2.55 18.48 4.21
CA GLU A 368 2.42 18.73 2.78
C GLU A 368 0.95 18.88 2.36
N ALA A 369 0.07 17.97 2.81
CA ALA A 369 -1.36 18.05 2.55
C ALA A 369 -1.97 19.35 3.09
N MET A 370 -1.61 19.73 4.32
CA MET A 370 -2.10 20.97 4.92
C MET A 370 -1.59 22.20 4.16
N LYS A 371 -0.30 22.29 3.86
CA LYS A 371 0.27 23.44 3.14
C LYS A 371 -0.36 23.66 1.78
N TYR A 372 -0.35 22.64 0.94
CA TYR A 372 -0.60 22.81 -0.49
C TYR A 372 -2.04 22.54 -0.89
N ILE A 373 -2.78 21.74 -0.12
CA ILE A 373 -4.18 21.39 -0.45
C ILE A 373 -5.15 22.15 0.43
N ALA A 374 -4.99 22.08 1.77
CA ALA A 374 -5.94 22.69 2.69
C ALA A 374 -5.77 24.21 2.81
N MET A 375 -4.56 24.65 3.12
CA MET A 375 -4.27 26.07 3.38
C MET A 375 -3.94 26.85 2.11
N LYS A 376 -3.44 26.15 1.08
CA LYS A 376 -2.93 26.74 -0.18
C LYS A 376 -1.86 27.79 0.07
N ASP A 377 -1.05 27.56 1.12
CA ASP A 377 0.03 28.43 1.58
C ASP A 377 1.30 27.61 1.81
N PRO A 378 2.32 27.73 0.95
CA PRO A 378 3.61 27.03 1.11
C PRO A 378 4.34 27.38 2.42
N ASN A 379 4.03 28.55 3.02
CA ASN A 379 4.67 29.02 4.24
C ASN A 379 3.85 28.69 5.49
N TRP A 380 2.71 27.99 5.36
CA TRP A 380 1.92 27.60 6.53
C TRP A 380 2.78 26.84 7.54
N ASP A 381 2.70 27.30 8.81
CA ASP A 381 3.44 26.72 9.93
C ASP A 381 2.51 25.81 10.76
N PRO A 382 2.80 24.50 10.93
CA PRO A 382 2.05 23.60 11.81
C PRO A 382 1.86 24.12 13.24
N ALA A 383 2.78 24.93 13.76
CA ALA A 383 2.66 25.54 15.09
C ALA A 383 1.44 26.48 15.19
N THR A 384 0.94 27.03 14.08
CA THR A 384 -0.23 27.90 14.04
C THR A 384 -1.55 27.13 13.98
N PHE A 385 -1.54 25.81 13.83
CA PHE A 385 -2.73 24.98 13.67
C PHE A 385 -3.78 25.25 14.77
N ASN A 386 -5.02 25.44 14.36
CA ASN A 386 -6.17 25.62 15.24
C ASN A 386 -7.27 24.60 14.90
N ALA A 387 -7.51 23.63 15.78
CA ALA A 387 -8.48 22.56 15.54
C ALA A 387 -9.91 23.08 15.30
N ALA A 388 -10.30 24.21 15.90
CA ALA A 388 -11.66 24.75 15.76
C ALA A 388 -11.98 25.26 14.34
N THR A 389 -10.96 25.64 13.56
CA THR A 389 -11.10 26.22 12.23
C THR A 389 -10.49 25.34 11.15
N ASP A 390 -9.32 24.74 11.41
CA ASP A 390 -8.50 24.14 10.37
C ASP A 390 -8.94 22.72 10.01
N VAL A 391 -9.62 22.01 10.94
CA VAL A 391 -10.26 20.73 10.63
C VAL A 391 -11.31 20.89 9.54
N GLU A 392 -12.22 21.85 9.72
CA GLU A 392 -13.27 22.15 8.72
C GLU A 392 -12.67 22.64 7.39
N LYS A 393 -11.62 23.46 7.45
CA LYS A 393 -10.93 23.97 6.26
C LYS A 393 -10.28 22.83 5.47
N ALA A 394 -9.62 21.89 6.15
CA ALA A 394 -9.04 20.71 5.52
C ALA A 394 -10.10 19.81 4.87
N GLN A 395 -11.23 19.59 5.54
CA GLN A 395 -12.33 18.79 4.99
C GLN A 395 -12.95 19.43 3.75
N LYS A 396 -13.11 20.76 3.74
CA LYS A 396 -13.63 21.52 2.58
C LYS A 396 -12.64 21.61 1.41
N ALA A 397 -11.37 21.29 1.61
CA ALA A 397 -10.35 21.34 0.56
C ALA A 397 -10.47 20.22 -0.48
N ASP A 398 -11.17 19.12 -0.14
CA ASP A 398 -11.45 17.99 -1.04
C ASP A 398 -12.97 17.67 -1.06
N PRO A 399 -13.81 18.59 -1.60
CA PRO A 399 -15.25 18.47 -1.52
C PRO A 399 -15.81 17.27 -2.31
N GLU A 400 -15.10 16.86 -3.37
CA GLU A 400 -15.50 15.74 -4.22
C GLU A 400 -14.93 14.39 -3.74
N SER A 401 -14.26 14.40 -2.59
CA SER A 401 -13.58 13.21 -2.06
C SER A 401 -12.60 12.56 -3.05
N THR A 402 -11.86 13.42 -3.78
CA THR A 402 -10.88 13.01 -4.79
C THR A 402 -9.73 12.20 -4.18
N LEU A 403 -9.27 12.64 -3.00
CA LEU A 403 -8.18 12.00 -2.24
C LEU A 403 -8.67 10.93 -1.26
N LYS A 404 -9.98 10.73 -1.17
CA LYS A 404 -10.60 9.85 -0.20
C LYS A 404 -11.16 8.61 -0.90
N SER A 405 -10.97 7.43 -0.32
CA SER A 405 -11.43 6.16 -0.87
C SER A 405 -12.21 5.37 0.20
N ASP A 406 -13.16 6.05 0.87
CA ASP A 406 -13.93 5.49 1.97
C ASP A 406 -15.33 5.01 1.58
N ASN A 407 -15.72 5.08 0.30
CA ASN A 407 -16.99 4.56 -0.15
C ASN A 407 -17.00 3.02 -0.06
N PRO A 408 -17.83 2.40 0.80
CA PRO A 408 -17.85 0.96 0.95
C PRO A 408 -18.65 0.25 -0.16
N ASN A 409 -19.33 1.00 -1.03
CA ASN A 409 -20.13 0.43 -2.11
C ASN A 409 -19.26 0.04 -3.31
N ILE A 410 -18.61 -1.10 -3.21
CA ILE A 410 -17.83 -1.72 -4.30
C ILE A 410 -18.56 -2.94 -4.89
N LYS A 411 -19.89 -2.95 -4.79
CA LYS A 411 -20.72 -4.05 -5.30
C LYS A 411 -20.49 -4.31 -6.79
N ALA A 412 -20.35 -3.28 -7.61
CA ALA A 412 -20.12 -3.42 -9.05
C ALA A 412 -18.82 -4.19 -9.38
N PHE A 413 -17.75 -4.00 -8.58
CA PHE A 413 -16.52 -4.78 -8.69
C PHE A 413 -16.74 -6.26 -8.34
N PHE A 414 -17.46 -6.54 -7.27
CA PHE A 414 -17.75 -7.92 -6.85
C PHE A 414 -18.73 -8.65 -7.76
N ASP A 415 -19.72 -7.96 -8.31
CA ASP A 415 -20.69 -8.55 -9.26
C ASP A 415 -20.04 -9.08 -10.54
N ARG A 416 -18.87 -8.51 -10.92
CA ARG A 416 -18.05 -9.00 -12.04
C ARG A 416 -17.14 -10.18 -11.67
N GLY A 417 -17.15 -10.63 -10.42
CA GLY A 417 -16.25 -11.66 -9.92
C GLY A 417 -14.95 -11.12 -9.33
N GLY A 418 -14.78 -9.80 -9.20
CA GLY A 418 -13.61 -9.14 -8.64
C GLY A 418 -13.24 -9.64 -7.25
N LYS A 419 -11.92 -9.73 -6.97
CA LYS A 419 -11.36 -10.18 -5.68
C LYS A 419 -10.56 -9.06 -5.04
N LEU A 420 -10.88 -8.73 -3.79
CA LEU A 420 -10.16 -7.74 -2.99
C LEU A 420 -9.44 -8.42 -1.83
N LEU A 421 -8.13 -8.54 -1.93
CA LEU A 421 -7.25 -9.01 -0.86
C LEU A 421 -6.70 -7.79 -0.13
N MET A 422 -7.15 -7.58 1.10
CA MET A 422 -6.64 -6.54 1.98
C MET A 422 -5.64 -7.12 2.97
N TYR A 423 -4.57 -6.37 3.26
CA TYR A 423 -3.66 -6.71 4.35
C TYR A 423 -3.21 -5.46 5.11
N GLN A 424 -2.93 -5.61 6.40
CA GLN A 424 -2.54 -4.51 7.27
C GLN A 424 -1.64 -5.01 8.40
N GLY A 425 -0.51 -4.33 8.64
CA GLY A 425 0.30 -4.58 9.83
C GLY A 425 -0.39 -4.06 11.08
N PHE A 426 -0.46 -4.87 12.13
CA PHE A 426 -0.98 -4.40 13.41
C PHE A 426 -0.08 -3.35 14.06
N ALA A 427 1.22 -3.43 13.82
CA ALA A 427 2.21 -2.49 14.33
C ALA A 427 2.53 -1.33 13.35
N ASP A 428 1.65 -1.07 12.36
CA ASP A 428 1.83 0.02 11.39
C ASP A 428 1.78 1.40 12.09
N PRO A 429 2.90 2.15 12.07
CA PRO A 429 2.96 3.45 12.73
C PRO A 429 2.43 4.61 11.88
N GLN A 430 2.14 4.37 10.59
CA GLN A 430 1.75 5.43 9.66
C GLN A 430 0.26 5.39 9.32
N VAL A 431 -0.25 4.21 8.97
CA VAL A 431 -1.66 3.98 8.65
C VAL A 431 -2.26 3.10 9.73
N THR A 432 -3.09 3.67 10.57
CA THR A 432 -3.64 2.96 11.74
C THR A 432 -4.43 1.72 11.32
N SER A 433 -4.17 0.61 11.99
CA SER A 433 -4.75 -0.71 11.68
C SER A 433 -6.28 -0.72 11.79
N ASP A 434 -6.84 0.08 12.69
CA ASP A 434 -8.29 0.30 12.84
C ASP A 434 -8.96 0.74 11.52
N ASN A 435 -8.24 1.49 10.67
CA ASN A 435 -8.78 1.93 9.39
C ASN A 435 -9.13 0.75 8.47
N ALA A 436 -8.24 -0.24 8.34
CA ALA A 436 -8.48 -1.41 7.49
C ALA A 436 -9.66 -2.23 8.00
N ILE A 437 -9.74 -2.43 9.32
CA ILE A 437 -10.83 -3.17 9.98
C ILE A 437 -12.17 -2.48 9.75
N ARG A 438 -12.24 -1.17 9.96
CA ARG A 438 -13.47 -0.38 9.76
C ARG A 438 -13.92 -0.35 8.30
N TYR A 439 -12.99 -0.21 7.36
CA TYR A 439 -13.34 -0.23 5.94
C TYR A 439 -13.85 -1.62 5.51
N HIS A 440 -13.18 -2.69 5.91
CA HIS A 440 -13.62 -4.06 5.64
C HIS A 440 -15.03 -4.31 6.17
N GLN A 441 -15.31 -3.94 7.43
CA GLN A 441 -16.63 -4.07 8.03
C GLN A 441 -17.69 -3.23 7.28
N ALA A 442 -17.35 -1.99 6.93
CA ALA A 442 -18.26 -1.11 6.20
C ALA A 442 -18.63 -1.68 4.81
N VAL A 443 -17.71 -2.35 4.12
CA VAL A 443 -17.98 -3.03 2.85
C VAL A 443 -18.95 -4.19 3.07
N ILE A 444 -18.73 -5.02 4.10
CA ILE A 444 -19.61 -6.15 4.45
C ILE A 444 -21.02 -5.65 4.81
N ASP A 445 -21.11 -4.59 5.62
CA ASP A 445 -22.40 -4.00 6.01
C ASP A 445 -23.14 -3.40 4.81
N LYS A 446 -22.41 -2.79 3.87
CA LYS A 446 -22.99 -2.14 2.69
C LYS A 446 -23.41 -3.10 1.59
N VAL A 447 -22.55 -4.08 1.28
CA VAL A 447 -22.75 -4.99 0.14
C VAL A 447 -23.49 -6.26 0.57
N GLY A 448 -23.28 -6.69 1.82
CA GLY A 448 -23.88 -7.90 2.39
C GLY A 448 -22.84 -8.94 2.78
N LYS A 449 -23.13 -9.69 3.83
CA LYS A 449 -22.22 -10.68 4.41
C LYS A 449 -21.77 -11.80 3.45
N HIS A 450 -22.50 -12.01 2.37
CA HIS A 450 -22.20 -13.03 1.36
C HIS A 450 -20.92 -12.75 0.54
N VAL A 451 -20.34 -11.55 0.62
CA VAL A 451 -19.08 -11.21 -0.08
C VAL A 451 -17.84 -11.62 0.71
N GLU A 452 -17.96 -11.76 2.04
CA GLU A 452 -16.90 -12.27 2.93
C GLU A 452 -16.59 -13.74 2.55
N GLY A 453 -15.31 -14.10 2.46
CA GLY A 453 -14.87 -15.43 2.01
C GLY A 453 -15.06 -15.69 0.52
N LYS A 454 -15.71 -14.79 -0.23
CA LYS A 454 -15.96 -14.95 -1.66
C LYS A 454 -15.29 -13.88 -2.51
N SER A 455 -15.34 -12.63 -2.09
CA SER A 455 -14.92 -11.48 -2.89
C SER A 455 -14.00 -10.51 -2.14
N ILE A 456 -14.01 -10.52 -0.81
CA ILE A 456 -13.15 -9.72 0.05
C ILE A 456 -12.59 -10.56 1.19
N GLU A 457 -11.30 -10.38 1.46
CA GLU A 457 -10.61 -10.91 2.64
C GLU A 457 -9.69 -9.86 3.24
N LEU A 458 -9.59 -9.84 4.56
CA LEU A 458 -8.67 -9.00 5.31
C LEU A 458 -7.70 -9.87 6.11
N PHE A 459 -6.40 -9.61 5.96
CA PHE A 459 -5.33 -10.25 6.72
C PHE A 459 -4.65 -9.21 7.61
N MET A 460 -4.84 -9.34 8.92
CA MET A 460 -4.13 -8.53 9.91
C MET A 460 -2.84 -9.23 10.28
N ILE A 461 -1.71 -8.53 10.19
CA ILE A 461 -0.36 -9.12 10.34
C ILE A 461 0.27 -8.67 11.65
N PRO A 462 0.41 -9.59 12.63
CA PRO A 462 1.03 -9.30 13.91
C PRO A 462 2.46 -8.79 13.76
N GLY A 463 2.81 -7.71 14.47
CA GLY A 463 4.16 -7.15 14.50
C GLY A 463 4.67 -6.55 13.20
N MET A 464 3.93 -6.60 12.09
CA MET A 464 4.33 -5.95 10.84
C MET A 464 4.13 -4.44 10.94
N TYR A 465 5.13 -3.68 10.47
CA TYR A 465 5.09 -2.23 10.32
C TYR A 465 4.38 -1.81 9.01
N HIS A 466 4.65 -0.60 8.54
CA HIS A 466 4.01 -0.06 7.34
C HIS A 466 4.44 -0.79 6.08
N CYS A 467 3.53 -1.52 5.45
CA CYS A 467 3.72 -2.32 4.24
C CYS A 467 4.65 -3.54 4.38
N GLN A 468 5.65 -3.48 5.25
CA GLN A 468 6.65 -4.51 5.53
C GLN A 468 7.51 -4.13 6.74
N GLY A 469 8.41 -5.04 7.15
CA GLY A 469 9.31 -4.84 8.29
C GLY A 469 8.59 -5.00 9.63
N GLY A 470 9.33 -4.78 10.72
CA GLY A 470 8.88 -5.02 12.08
C GLY A 470 9.31 -6.38 12.61
N PRO A 471 8.98 -6.73 13.86
CA PRO A 471 9.37 -8.00 14.48
C PRO A 471 8.55 -9.20 14.01
N GLY A 472 7.42 -8.98 13.34
CA GLY A 472 6.52 -10.03 12.85
C GLY A 472 6.89 -10.58 11.48
N THR A 473 6.13 -11.57 11.02
CA THR A 473 6.30 -12.13 9.67
C THR A 473 5.64 -11.22 8.64
N ASP A 474 6.42 -10.64 7.73
CA ASP A 474 5.99 -9.60 6.79
C ASP A 474 6.14 -10.00 5.32
N THR A 475 6.85 -11.10 5.07
CA THR A 475 7.26 -11.51 3.74
C THR A 475 6.42 -12.66 3.21
N PHE A 476 5.62 -12.39 2.18
CA PHE A 476 4.81 -13.36 1.43
C PHE A 476 4.50 -12.84 0.02
N ASP A 477 4.23 -13.74 -0.91
CA ASP A 477 3.89 -13.38 -2.28
C ASP A 477 2.38 -13.03 -2.40
N LYS A 478 2.10 -11.75 -2.26
CA LYS A 478 0.74 -11.20 -2.29
C LYS A 478 0.07 -11.40 -3.66
N ALA A 479 0.86 -11.30 -4.73
CA ALA A 479 0.37 -11.44 -6.10
C ALA A 479 -0.01 -12.90 -6.40
N ALA A 480 0.83 -13.86 -5.99
CA ALA A 480 0.52 -15.28 -6.17
C ALA A 480 -0.70 -15.73 -5.35
N VAL A 481 -0.87 -15.21 -4.12
CA VAL A 481 -2.07 -15.47 -3.31
C VAL A 481 -3.33 -14.98 -4.01
N LEU A 482 -3.32 -13.73 -4.51
CA LEU A 482 -4.44 -13.16 -5.25
C LEU A 482 -4.72 -13.94 -6.55
N ASP A 483 -3.68 -14.25 -7.32
CA ASP A 483 -3.78 -14.99 -8.58
C ASP A 483 -4.42 -16.36 -8.37
N SER A 484 -3.96 -17.10 -7.36
CA SER A 484 -4.55 -18.38 -6.98
C SER A 484 -6.03 -18.25 -6.63
N TRP A 485 -6.41 -17.20 -5.89
CA TRP A 485 -7.80 -16.94 -5.55
C TRP A 485 -8.67 -16.63 -6.77
N VAL A 486 -8.21 -15.73 -7.65
CA VAL A 486 -8.95 -15.38 -8.88
C VAL A 486 -9.12 -16.60 -9.78
N MET A 487 -8.05 -17.40 -9.96
CA MET A 487 -8.07 -18.57 -10.86
C MET A 487 -8.92 -19.72 -10.32
N SER A 488 -8.85 -20.01 -9.02
CA SER A 488 -9.57 -21.14 -8.41
C SER A 488 -10.96 -20.79 -7.90
N GLY A 489 -11.24 -19.50 -7.70
CA GLY A 489 -12.44 -19.02 -7.01
C GLY A 489 -12.44 -19.27 -5.50
N LYS A 490 -11.42 -19.95 -4.95
CA LYS A 490 -11.32 -20.30 -3.53
C LYS A 490 -10.50 -19.25 -2.78
N ALA A 491 -11.14 -18.57 -1.84
CA ALA A 491 -10.45 -17.60 -0.98
C ALA A 491 -9.39 -18.28 -0.09
N PRO A 492 -8.25 -17.62 0.15
CA PRO A 492 -7.26 -18.11 1.11
C PRO A 492 -7.82 -17.97 2.53
N ASP A 493 -7.77 -19.04 3.31
CA ASP A 493 -8.15 -19.04 4.74
C ASP A 493 -6.97 -18.66 5.65
N ARG A 494 -5.76 -18.82 5.15
CA ARG A 494 -4.49 -18.44 5.78
C ARG A 494 -3.41 -18.22 4.72
N ILE A 495 -2.40 -17.43 5.07
CA ILE A 495 -1.21 -17.21 4.28
C ILE A 495 0.01 -17.53 5.17
N VAL A 496 0.92 -18.37 4.71
CA VAL A 496 2.18 -18.56 5.43
C VAL A 496 3.14 -17.45 5.05
N ALA A 497 3.55 -16.64 6.03
CA ALA A 497 4.53 -15.58 5.85
C ALA A 497 5.82 -15.89 6.60
N SER A 498 6.91 -15.25 6.19
CA SER A 498 8.23 -15.36 6.76
C SER A 498 8.68 -14.04 7.38
N HIS A 499 9.52 -14.14 8.41
CA HIS A 499 10.41 -13.06 8.85
C HIS A 499 11.83 -13.40 8.40
N LEU A 500 12.61 -12.38 8.03
CA LEU A 500 13.97 -12.56 7.56
C LEU A 500 14.96 -11.71 8.36
N THR A 501 16.00 -12.34 8.89
CA THR A 501 17.18 -11.66 9.44
C THR A 501 18.36 -11.87 8.49
N ASP A 502 18.98 -10.78 8.03
CA ASP A 502 20.09 -10.79 7.08
C ASP A 502 19.80 -11.63 5.79
N GLY A 503 18.56 -11.59 5.32
CA GLY A 503 18.10 -12.28 4.12
C GLY A 503 17.83 -13.78 4.30
N LYS A 504 17.92 -14.30 5.53
CA LYS A 504 17.60 -15.69 5.87
C LYS A 504 16.28 -15.74 6.64
N VAL A 505 15.43 -16.70 6.29
CA VAL A 505 14.21 -16.96 7.05
C VAL A 505 14.59 -17.49 8.44
N ASP A 506 14.15 -16.80 9.47
CA ASP A 506 14.34 -17.17 10.89
C ASP A 506 13.03 -17.50 11.58
N ARG A 507 11.88 -17.06 11.02
CA ARG A 507 10.55 -17.38 11.53
C ARG A 507 9.56 -17.51 10.39
N THR A 508 8.63 -18.45 10.51
CA THR A 508 7.41 -18.51 9.70
C THR A 508 6.18 -18.50 10.60
N ARG A 509 5.08 -17.88 10.14
CA ARG A 509 3.82 -17.82 10.87
C ARG A 509 2.64 -17.84 9.88
N PRO A 510 1.52 -18.51 10.19
CA PRO A 510 0.32 -18.31 9.40
C PRO A 510 -0.28 -16.95 9.74
N ILE A 511 -0.52 -16.14 8.72
CA ILE A 511 -1.40 -14.98 8.81
C ILE A 511 -2.81 -15.48 8.55
N CYS A 512 -3.70 -15.33 9.52
CA CYS A 512 -5.06 -15.83 9.45
C CYS A 512 -6.02 -14.78 8.88
N VAL A 513 -7.06 -15.22 8.18
CA VAL A 513 -8.12 -14.30 7.77
C VAL A 513 -8.80 -13.69 9.00
N PHE A 514 -8.87 -12.35 9.04
CA PHE A 514 -9.49 -11.63 10.15
C PHE A 514 -10.99 -11.99 10.30
N PRO A 515 -11.53 -12.22 11.51
CA PRO A 515 -10.94 -11.95 12.83
C PRO A 515 -10.22 -13.15 13.49
N LYS A 516 -9.86 -14.20 12.74
CA LYS A 516 -9.08 -15.31 13.28
C LYS A 516 -7.65 -14.88 13.57
N VAL A 517 -7.01 -15.57 14.50
CA VAL A 517 -5.61 -15.39 14.93
C VAL A 517 -4.85 -16.70 14.85
N ALA A 518 -3.52 -16.64 14.76
CA ALA A 518 -2.68 -17.82 14.83
C ALA A 518 -2.57 -18.28 16.29
N LYS A 519 -3.00 -19.51 16.58
CA LYS A 519 -2.85 -20.13 17.90
C LYS A 519 -1.82 -21.24 17.85
N TRP A 520 -0.83 -21.16 18.73
CA TRP A 520 0.16 -22.21 18.90
C TRP A 520 -0.49 -23.51 19.43
N ASN A 521 -0.09 -24.65 18.86
CA ASN A 521 -0.65 -25.96 19.22
C ASN A 521 -0.09 -26.52 20.56
N GLY A 522 0.78 -25.77 21.24
CA GLY A 522 1.38 -26.15 22.51
C GLY A 522 2.61 -27.06 22.39
N THR A 523 3.05 -27.42 21.19
CA THR A 523 4.21 -28.25 20.91
C THR A 523 4.99 -27.76 19.69
N GLY A 524 6.28 -28.06 19.62
CA GLY A 524 7.16 -27.62 18.53
C GLY A 524 7.64 -26.18 18.69
N SER A 525 8.46 -25.72 17.74
CA SER A 525 8.99 -24.35 17.72
C SER A 525 7.89 -23.34 17.45
N THR A 526 7.90 -22.23 18.16
CA THR A 526 7.06 -21.05 17.87
C THR A 526 7.54 -20.27 16.65
N ASP A 527 8.66 -20.63 16.03
CA ASP A 527 9.15 -20.04 14.78
C ASP A 527 8.75 -20.82 13.53
N ASP A 528 7.92 -21.86 13.68
CA ASP A 528 7.47 -22.70 12.58
C ASP A 528 5.94 -22.67 12.42
N ALA A 529 5.48 -22.19 11.27
CA ALA A 529 4.06 -22.03 10.93
C ALA A 529 3.24 -23.33 11.05
N GLN A 530 3.86 -24.51 10.91
CA GLN A 530 3.17 -25.79 11.04
C GLN A 530 2.64 -26.07 12.45
N ASN A 531 3.22 -25.42 13.46
CA ASN A 531 2.84 -25.57 14.86
C ASN A 531 1.71 -24.62 15.30
N PHE A 532 1.07 -23.95 14.33
CA PHE A 532 -0.03 -23.03 14.56
C PHE A 532 -1.28 -23.39 13.76
N THR A 533 -2.42 -23.06 14.33
CA THR A 533 -3.72 -23.17 13.67
C THR A 533 -4.46 -21.81 13.70
N CYS A 534 -5.18 -21.50 12.63
CA CYS A 534 -6.05 -20.32 12.61
C CYS A 534 -7.35 -20.61 13.39
N ALA A 535 -7.57 -19.89 14.48
CA ALA A 535 -8.74 -20.07 15.33
C ALA A 535 -9.39 -18.73 15.65
N ALA A 536 -10.67 -18.77 16.03
CA ALA A 536 -11.34 -17.58 16.55
C ALA A 536 -10.63 -17.10 17.81
N ASP A 537 -10.36 -15.79 17.88
CA ASP A 537 -9.96 -15.17 19.13
C ASP A 537 -11.21 -14.98 20.00
N GLY A 538 -11.27 -15.65 21.16
CA GLY A 538 -12.41 -15.55 22.09
C GLY A 538 -12.67 -14.14 22.62
N THR A 539 -11.82 -13.16 22.30
CA THR A 539 -11.90 -11.77 22.77
C THR A 539 -12.62 -10.83 21.80
N THR A 540 -12.74 -11.17 20.52
CA THR A 540 -13.47 -10.38 19.52
C THR A 540 -14.98 -10.65 19.60
N LYS A 541 -15.65 -10.24 20.69
CA LYS A 541 -17.08 -9.97 20.62
C LYS A 541 -17.24 -8.69 19.81
N GLY A 542 -17.88 -8.82 18.64
CA GLY A 542 -18.01 -7.75 17.68
C GLY A 542 -18.25 -6.39 18.32
N THR A 543 -17.42 -5.44 17.97
CA THR A 543 -17.68 -4.01 18.24
C THR A 543 -18.98 -3.66 17.53
N LYS A 544 -20.07 -3.59 18.33
CA LYS A 544 -21.35 -3.00 17.88
C LYS A 544 -21.21 -1.50 17.74
#